data_16088000d9f58a252da184f1bd5b6d4b
#
_entry.id   16088000d9f58a252da184f1bd5b6d4b
#
_cell.length_a   1.000
_cell.length_b   1.000
_cell.length_c   1.000
_cell.angle_alpha   90.00
_cell.angle_beta   90.00
_cell.angle_gamma   90.00
#
_symmetry.space_group_name_H-M   'P 1'
#
loop_
_entity.id
_entity.type
_entity.pdbx_description
1 polymer ?
#
loop_
_entity_poly.entity_id
_entity_poly.type
_entity_poly.pdbx_seq_one_letter_code
_entity_poly.pdbx_strand_id
1 'polypeptide(L)'
;MKREITEKVRYVMDELVPPAIRDSRWFMWPFFVMAYGTFAVRPFMEFKSRAYAMTAEDYRNFYASLGNSISRRRISDLNEASVRFITEQLRHTSGTSLLDVGTGNGYLLSRLSGERAWRRLAGVDVVAVTGESTHFEFHEGMLPSLPFADHEFDVVTCTHVVEHLLDVEASIKELLRITRRQLFIVLPRQRYYFYTLDEHLNFYPHIEPLLRLLQPHQVRHELRGGDWAIAITPAMQTAAP
;
A
#
# COMPACT_ATOMS: atom_id res chain seq x y z
N MET A 1 -13.81 -7.81 10.76
CA MET A 1 -14.13 -6.77 11.77
C MET A 1 -14.64 -5.55 11.02
N LYS A 2 -15.72 -4.88 11.45
CA LYS A 2 -16.23 -3.69 10.73
C LYS A 2 -15.18 -2.58 10.81
N ARG A 3 -14.92 -1.84 9.72
CA ARG A 3 -13.93 -0.76 9.63
C ARG A 3 -14.08 0.29 10.75
N GLU A 4 -15.32 0.66 11.08
CA GLU A 4 -15.63 1.59 12.17
C GLU A 4 -15.04 1.17 13.53
N ILE A 5 -15.01 -0.15 13.82
CA ILE A 5 -14.41 -0.67 15.05
C ILE A 5 -12.89 -0.51 14.99
N THR A 6 -12.28 -0.79 13.85
CA THR A 6 -10.82 -0.64 13.65
C THR A 6 -10.41 0.82 13.79
N GLU A 7 -11.18 1.75 13.22
CA GLU A 7 -10.91 3.19 13.34
C GLU A 7 -11.03 3.69 14.79
N LYS A 8 -12.03 3.21 15.54
CA LYS A 8 -12.15 3.53 16.98
C LYS A 8 -11.00 2.97 17.79
N VAL A 9 -10.61 1.71 17.54
CA VAL A 9 -9.45 1.09 18.22
C VAL A 9 -8.18 1.87 17.89
N ARG A 10 -7.97 2.22 16.62
CA ARG A 10 -6.83 3.04 16.20
C ARG A 10 -6.82 4.40 16.90
N TYR A 11 -7.97 5.09 16.96
CA TYR A 11 -8.08 6.36 17.66
C TYR A 11 -7.68 6.23 19.15
N VAL A 12 -8.20 5.21 19.84
CA VAL A 12 -7.86 4.98 21.26
C VAL A 12 -6.36 4.71 21.40
N MET A 13 -5.78 3.87 20.55
CA MET A 13 -4.37 3.53 20.58
C MET A 13 -3.47 4.74 20.25
N ASP A 14 -3.90 5.58 19.29
CA ASP A 14 -3.13 6.74 18.85
C ASP A 14 -3.19 7.92 19.83
N GLU A 15 -4.37 8.20 20.36
CA GLU A 15 -4.62 9.44 21.11
C GLU A 15 -4.66 9.25 22.63
N LEU A 16 -5.05 8.06 23.12
CA LEU A 16 -5.30 7.85 24.54
C LEU A 16 -4.26 6.95 25.23
N VAL A 17 -3.63 6.03 24.48
CA VAL A 17 -2.61 5.13 25.06
C VAL A 17 -1.22 5.76 24.94
N PRO A 18 -0.51 6.05 26.06
CA PRO A 18 0.85 6.58 26.00
C PRO A 18 1.80 5.65 25.21
N PRO A 19 2.74 6.20 24.41
CA PRO A 19 3.70 5.40 23.62
C PRO A 19 4.46 4.36 24.46
N ALA A 20 4.87 4.72 25.68
CA ALA A 20 5.58 3.79 26.58
C ALA A 20 4.78 2.53 26.94
N ILE A 21 3.46 2.63 26.98
CA ILE A 21 2.56 1.48 27.22
C ILE A 21 2.31 0.76 25.89
N ARG A 22 1.90 1.49 24.87
CA ARG A 22 1.56 0.99 23.54
C ARG A 22 2.72 0.22 22.89
N ASP A 23 3.94 0.71 23.06
CA ASP A 23 5.14 0.09 22.51
C ASP A 23 5.77 -0.95 23.44
N SER A 24 5.08 -1.31 24.54
CA SER A 24 5.55 -2.37 25.45
C SER A 24 5.07 -3.75 25.00
N ARG A 25 5.99 -4.75 25.08
CA ARG A 25 5.72 -6.13 24.68
C ARG A 25 4.57 -6.75 25.50
N TRP A 26 4.54 -6.53 26.80
CA TRP A 26 3.52 -7.10 27.70
C TRP A 26 2.12 -6.58 27.39
N PHE A 27 1.98 -5.30 27.03
CA PHE A 27 0.70 -4.70 26.65
C PHE A 27 0.21 -5.23 25.31
N MET A 28 1.08 -5.33 24.31
CA MET A 28 0.72 -5.75 22.96
C MET A 28 0.56 -7.26 22.80
N TRP A 29 1.18 -8.07 23.66
CA TRP A 29 1.13 -9.53 23.58
C TRP A 29 -0.29 -10.12 23.44
N PRO A 30 -1.30 -9.76 24.28
CA PRO A 30 -2.65 -10.30 24.14
C PRO A 30 -3.29 -10.02 22.80
N PHE A 31 -3.04 -8.83 22.22
CA PHE A 31 -3.57 -8.46 20.91
C PHE A 31 -2.96 -9.31 19.79
N PHE A 32 -1.65 -9.60 19.88
CA PHE A 32 -0.98 -10.49 18.92
C PHE A 32 -1.45 -11.95 19.08
N VAL A 33 -1.67 -12.43 20.29
CA VAL A 33 -2.26 -13.76 20.53
C VAL A 33 -3.63 -13.86 19.89
N MET A 34 -4.46 -12.83 20.05
CA MET A 34 -5.81 -12.79 19.46
C MET A 34 -5.77 -12.72 17.93
N ALA A 35 -4.78 -12.00 17.36
CA ALA A 35 -4.65 -11.82 15.92
C ALA A 35 -4.05 -13.03 15.19
N TYR A 36 -3.01 -13.65 15.76
CA TYR A 36 -2.18 -14.65 15.09
C TYR A 36 -2.16 -16.02 15.78
N GLY A 37 -2.77 -16.14 16.95
CA GLY A 37 -2.68 -17.34 17.79
C GLY A 37 -1.34 -17.45 18.52
N THR A 38 -1.29 -18.35 19.52
CA THR A 38 -0.14 -18.48 20.44
C THR A 38 1.17 -18.89 19.76
N PHE A 39 1.09 -19.68 18.69
CA PHE A 39 2.29 -20.23 18.00
C PHE A 39 2.96 -19.19 17.09
N ALA A 40 2.21 -18.24 16.53
CA ALA A 40 2.73 -17.27 15.57
C ALA A 40 3.07 -15.88 16.18
N VAL A 41 2.78 -15.68 17.48
CA VAL A 41 2.97 -14.37 18.14
C VAL A 41 4.39 -13.83 18.00
N ARG A 42 5.41 -14.65 18.28
CA ARG A 42 6.81 -14.18 18.28
C ARG A 42 7.27 -13.70 16.90
N PRO A 43 7.14 -14.48 15.81
CA PRO A 43 7.54 -14.03 14.49
C PRO A 43 6.91 -12.69 14.09
N PHE A 44 5.62 -12.50 14.37
CA PHE A 44 4.91 -11.28 14.03
C PHE A 44 5.28 -10.10 14.92
N MET A 45 5.43 -10.31 16.23
CA MET A 45 5.91 -9.23 17.12
C MET A 45 7.34 -8.79 16.82
N GLU A 46 8.19 -9.71 16.35
CA GLU A 46 9.59 -9.45 16.02
C GLU A 46 9.79 -9.02 14.56
N PHE A 47 8.71 -8.98 13.76
CA PHE A 47 8.77 -8.68 12.32
C PHE A 47 9.54 -7.38 12.04
N LYS A 48 9.15 -6.28 12.67
CA LYS A 48 9.77 -4.97 12.43
C LYS A 48 11.28 -4.94 12.73
N SER A 49 11.71 -5.59 13.82
CA SER A 49 13.13 -5.66 14.16
C SER A 49 13.93 -6.53 13.18
N ARG A 50 13.28 -7.49 12.52
CA ARG A 50 13.92 -8.44 11.59
C ARG A 50 13.81 -8.03 10.13
N ALA A 51 12.79 -7.25 9.78
CA ALA A 51 12.46 -6.92 8.39
C ALA A 51 13.65 -6.35 7.61
N TYR A 52 14.42 -5.44 8.21
CA TYR A 52 15.57 -4.81 7.57
C TYR A 52 16.79 -5.73 7.38
N ALA A 53 16.79 -6.91 8.02
CA ALA A 53 17.81 -7.94 7.83
C ALA A 53 17.33 -9.09 6.92
N MET A 54 16.08 -9.05 6.46
CA MET A 54 15.52 -10.05 5.55
C MET A 54 16.07 -9.87 4.15
N THR A 55 16.33 -11.00 3.49
CA THR A 55 16.52 -11.02 2.03
C THR A 55 15.18 -10.77 1.33
N ALA A 56 15.20 -10.46 0.04
CA ALA A 56 13.97 -10.34 -0.75
C ALA A 56 13.12 -11.64 -0.73
N GLU A 57 13.79 -12.80 -0.68
CA GLU A 57 13.13 -14.11 -0.57
C GLU A 57 12.48 -14.31 0.79
N ASP A 58 13.20 -13.98 1.88
CA ASP A 58 12.64 -14.06 3.24
C ASP A 58 11.40 -13.16 3.38
N TYR A 59 11.48 -11.97 2.83
CA TYR A 59 10.39 -11.00 2.86
C TYR A 59 9.17 -11.52 2.08
N ARG A 60 9.39 -12.08 0.87
CA ARG A 60 8.34 -12.71 0.08
C ARG A 60 7.71 -13.90 0.82
N ASN A 61 8.53 -14.77 1.40
CA ASN A 61 8.08 -15.94 2.17
C ASN A 61 7.28 -15.52 3.41
N PHE A 62 7.70 -14.45 4.08
CA PHE A 62 6.93 -13.88 5.20
C PHE A 62 5.53 -13.44 4.73
N TYR A 63 5.44 -12.66 3.65
CA TYR A 63 4.14 -12.21 3.11
C TYR A 63 3.29 -13.38 2.58
N ALA A 64 3.88 -14.40 1.99
CA ALA A 64 3.18 -15.61 1.58
C ALA A 64 2.61 -16.38 2.80
N SER A 65 3.32 -16.37 3.93
CA SER A 65 2.87 -17.03 5.17
C SER A 65 1.70 -16.34 5.86
N LEU A 66 1.42 -15.07 5.52
CA LEU A 66 0.29 -14.30 6.07
C LEU A 66 -1.09 -14.86 5.68
N GLY A 67 -1.18 -15.72 4.69
CA GLY A 67 -2.34 -16.31 4.02
C GLY A 67 -3.71 -16.22 4.70
N ASN A 68 -3.84 -16.72 5.95
CA ASN A 68 -5.07 -16.70 6.74
C ASN A 68 -5.07 -15.69 7.89
N SER A 69 -4.11 -14.76 7.93
CA SER A 69 -4.05 -13.72 8.96
C SER A 69 -5.27 -12.79 8.92
N ILE A 70 -5.53 -12.11 10.03
CA ILE A 70 -6.67 -11.17 10.11
C ILE A 70 -6.49 -10.02 9.09
N SER A 71 -5.24 -9.60 8.83
CA SER A 71 -4.92 -8.57 7.84
C SER A 71 -5.39 -8.95 6.44
N ARG A 72 -5.26 -10.23 6.03
CA ARG A 72 -5.68 -10.71 4.70
C ARG A 72 -7.14 -11.18 4.59
N ARG A 73 -7.88 -11.26 5.69
CA ARG A 73 -9.31 -11.62 5.65
C ARG A 73 -10.22 -10.50 5.17
N ARG A 74 -9.70 -9.29 5.01
CA ARG A 74 -10.46 -8.17 4.46
C ARG A 74 -10.45 -8.22 2.94
N ILE A 75 -11.56 -7.78 2.35
CA ILE A 75 -11.66 -7.61 0.89
C ILE A 75 -10.67 -6.56 0.41
N SER A 76 -10.51 -5.47 1.17
CA SER A 76 -9.55 -4.40 0.93
C SER A 76 -9.38 -3.56 2.20
N ASP A 77 -8.21 -2.97 2.36
CA ASP A 77 -7.94 -1.92 3.37
C ASP A 77 -8.31 -0.52 2.86
N LEU A 78 -8.57 -0.39 1.56
CA LEU A 78 -8.92 0.86 0.90
C LEU A 78 -10.33 1.32 1.30
N ASN A 79 -10.48 2.59 1.68
CA ASN A 79 -11.76 3.17 2.01
C ASN A 79 -12.47 3.80 0.79
N GLU A 80 -13.80 3.89 0.86
CA GLU A 80 -14.63 4.46 -0.22
C GLU A 80 -14.30 5.93 -0.54
N ALA A 81 -13.82 6.70 0.44
CA ALA A 81 -13.45 8.09 0.20
C ALA A 81 -12.15 8.19 -0.62
N SER A 82 -11.20 7.26 -0.41
CA SER A 82 -9.98 7.14 -1.21
C SER A 82 -10.28 6.62 -2.63
N VAL A 83 -11.19 5.64 -2.76
CA VAL A 83 -11.65 5.19 -4.09
C VAL A 83 -12.28 6.35 -4.86
N ARG A 84 -13.16 7.12 -4.22
CA ARG A 84 -13.78 8.30 -4.86
C ARG A 84 -12.74 9.33 -5.28
N PHE A 85 -11.72 9.60 -4.44
CA PHE A 85 -10.64 10.50 -4.81
C PHE A 85 -9.94 10.03 -6.10
N ILE A 86 -9.56 8.75 -6.20
CA ILE A 86 -8.93 8.18 -7.40
C ILE A 86 -9.87 8.35 -8.60
N THR A 87 -11.14 7.96 -8.47
CA THR A 87 -12.13 8.06 -9.55
C THR A 87 -12.34 9.51 -10.03
N GLU A 88 -12.41 10.46 -9.09
CA GLU A 88 -12.55 11.89 -9.42
C GLU A 88 -11.34 12.39 -10.21
N GLN A 89 -10.12 12.05 -9.81
CA GLN A 89 -8.91 12.45 -10.51
C GLN A 89 -8.80 11.75 -11.89
N LEU A 90 -9.22 10.50 -12.00
CA LEU A 90 -9.24 9.76 -13.26
C LEU A 90 -10.06 10.45 -14.34
N ARG A 91 -11.14 11.14 -14.00
CA ARG A 91 -11.97 11.88 -14.97
C ARG A 91 -11.18 12.97 -15.70
N HIS A 92 -10.13 13.49 -15.08
CA HIS A 92 -9.25 14.52 -15.64
C HIS A 92 -7.93 13.94 -16.20
N THR A 93 -7.73 12.64 -16.09
CA THR A 93 -6.52 11.94 -16.57
C THR A 93 -6.85 11.20 -17.87
N SER A 94 -6.09 11.44 -18.92
CA SER A 94 -6.17 10.65 -20.15
C SER A 94 -5.40 9.34 -20.00
N GLY A 95 -5.78 8.31 -20.77
CA GLY A 95 -5.07 7.04 -20.80
C GLY A 95 -6.00 5.85 -20.90
N THR A 96 -5.45 4.72 -21.33
CA THR A 96 -6.18 3.48 -21.59
C THR A 96 -5.56 2.26 -20.91
N SER A 97 -4.43 2.42 -20.23
CA SER A 97 -3.77 1.35 -19.48
C SER A 97 -3.66 1.72 -18.00
N LEU A 98 -3.98 0.77 -17.12
CA LEU A 98 -3.87 0.90 -15.67
C LEU A 98 -3.18 -0.31 -15.07
N LEU A 99 -2.22 -0.04 -14.18
CA LEU A 99 -1.58 -1.03 -13.33
C LEU A 99 -1.90 -0.74 -11.86
N ASP A 100 -2.28 -1.76 -11.11
CA ASP A 100 -2.43 -1.71 -9.65
C ASP A 100 -1.28 -2.47 -9.00
N VAL A 101 -0.43 -1.77 -8.26
CA VAL A 101 0.74 -2.32 -7.56
C VAL A 101 0.37 -2.66 -6.12
N GLY A 102 0.60 -3.92 -5.71
CA GLY A 102 0.06 -4.48 -4.49
C GLY A 102 -1.43 -4.76 -4.61
N THR A 103 -1.81 -5.34 -5.75
CA THR A 103 -3.22 -5.47 -6.16
C THR A 103 -4.03 -6.42 -5.28
N GLY A 104 -3.37 -7.27 -4.47
CA GLY A 104 -4.05 -8.26 -3.65
C GLY A 104 -5.02 -9.12 -4.47
N ASN A 105 -6.29 -9.08 -4.12
CA ASN A 105 -7.35 -9.82 -4.82
C ASN A 105 -7.97 -9.05 -6.02
N GLY A 106 -7.38 -7.94 -6.45
CA GLY A 106 -7.88 -7.14 -7.58
C GLY A 106 -9.11 -6.27 -7.24
N TYR A 107 -9.36 -5.98 -5.97
CA TYR A 107 -10.51 -5.17 -5.55
C TYR A 107 -10.54 -3.80 -6.24
N LEU A 108 -9.42 -3.06 -6.22
CA LEU A 108 -9.36 -1.72 -6.84
C LEU A 108 -9.51 -1.80 -8.35
N LEU A 109 -8.88 -2.78 -9.01
CA LEU A 109 -9.05 -3.01 -10.44
C LEU A 109 -10.52 -3.23 -10.80
N SER A 110 -11.24 -4.06 -10.03
CA SER A 110 -12.67 -4.29 -10.22
C SER A 110 -13.50 -3.01 -10.08
N ARG A 111 -13.15 -2.15 -9.11
CA ARG A 111 -13.84 -0.86 -8.89
C ARG A 111 -13.58 0.12 -10.04
N LEU A 112 -12.37 0.14 -10.60
CA LEU A 112 -11.97 1.07 -11.65
C LEU A 112 -12.26 0.56 -13.06
N SER A 113 -12.56 -0.73 -13.25
CA SER A 113 -12.81 -1.31 -14.57
C SER A 113 -13.96 -0.65 -15.33
N GLY A 114 -14.99 -0.20 -14.63
CA GLY A 114 -16.15 0.47 -15.21
C GLY A 114 -16.00 1.98 -15.44
N GLU A 115 -14.91 2.61 -14.96
CA GLU A 115 -14.77 4.08 -15.03
C GLU A 115 -14.48 4.60 -16.43
N ARG A 116 -13.93 3.75 -17.31
CA ARG A 116 -13.69 4.04 -18.73
C ARG A 116 -13.41 2.76 -19.52
N ALA A 117 -13.35 2.88 -20.87
CA ALA A 117 -12.92 1.78 -21.74
C ALA A 117 -11.39 1.59 -21.64
N TRP A 118 -10.97 0.75 -20.69
CA TRP A 118 -9.58 0.36 -20.57
C TRP A 118 -9.20 -0.63 -21.68
N ARG A 119 -8.04 -0.41 -22.32
CA ARG A 119 -7.44 -1.39 -23.24
C ARG A 119 -6.63 -2.45 -22.50
N ARG A 120 -6.07 -2.06 -21.34
CA ARG A 120 -5.26 -2.92 -20.51
C ARG A 120 -5.51 -2.61 -19.04
N LEU A 121 -5.87 -3.63 -18.25
CA LEU A 121 -5.95 -3.62 -16.82
C LEU A 121 -5.02 -4.69 -16.28
N ALA A 122 -4.05 -4.31 -15.46
CA ALA A 122 -3.08 -5.21 -14.89
C ALA A 122 -2.92 -5.00 -13.38
N GLY A 123 -2.62 -6.06 -12.67
CA GLY A 123 -2.24 -6.06 -11.27
C GLY A 123 -0.89 -6.74 -11.07
N VAL A 124 -0.10 -6.26 -10.13
CA VAL A 124 1.13 -6.91 -9.68
C VAL A 124 1.15 -7.03 -8.17
N ASP A 125 1.56 -8.19 -7.67
CA ASP A 125 1.70 -8.46 -6.24
C ASP A 125 2.90 -9.39 -5.99
N VAL A 126 3.39 -9.42 -4.75
CA VAL A 126 4.51 -10.29 -4.32
C VAL A 126 4.12 -11.76 -4.25
N VAL A 127 2.84 -12.04 -4.16
CA VAL A 127 2.27 -13.38 -4.14
C VAL A 127 1.31 -13.52 -5.30
N ALA A 128 1.44 -14.62 -6.06
CA ALA A 128 0.52 -14.91 -7.13
C ALA A 128 -0.93 -14.91 -6.64
N VAL A 129 -1.78 -14.15 -7.31
CA VAL A 129 -3.20 -14.09 -7.00
C VAL A 129 -3.83 -15.41 -7.45
N THR A 130 -4.33 -16.19 -6.49
CA THR A 130 -5.09 -17.41 -6.79
C THR A 130 -6.54 -17.04 -7.08
N GLY A 131 -6.86 -16.83 -8.35
CA GLY A 131 -8.22 -16.57 -8.79
C GLY A 131 -8.21 -16.26 -10.30
N GLU A 132 -9.02 -16.98 -11.07
CA GLU A 132 -9.21 -16.66 -12.47
C GLU A 132 -10.06 -15.39 -12.58
N SER A 133 -9.39 -14.23 -12.69
CA SER A 133 -10.06 -13.06 -13.21
C SER A 133 -9.88 -13.02 -14.72
N THR A 134 -10.96 -13.21 -15.46
CA THR A 134 -10.98 -13.11 -16.92
C THR A 134 -10.82 -11.67 -17.44
N HIS A 135 -10.70 -10.71 -16.52
CA HIS A 135 -10.75 -9.28 -16.86
C HIS A 135 -9.45 -8.52 -16.63
N PHE A 136 -8.48 -9.11 -15.90
CA PHE A 136 -7.22 -8.45 -15.54
C PHE A 136 -6.04 -9.35 -15.81
N GLU A 137 -4.91 -8.75 -16.26
CA GLU A 137 -3.61 -9.42 -16.28
C GLU A 137 -3.02 -9.41 -14.86
N PHE A 138 -2.57 -10.56 -14.34
CA PHE A 138 -1.85 -10.61 -13.07
C PHE A 138 -0.39 -10.96 -13.29
N HIS A 139 0.48 -10.22 -12.61
CA HIS A 139 1.92 -10.40 -12.64
C HIS A 139 2.45 -10.62 -11.23
N GLU A 140 3.48 -11.44 -11.09
CA GLU A 140 4.26 -11.52 -9.86
C GLU A 140 5.41 -10.51 -9.94
N GLY A 141 5.57 -9.71 -8.87
CA GLY A 141 6.63 -8.72 -8.79
C GLY A 141 6.67 -8.06 -7.43
N MET A 142 7.83 -7.51 -7.06
CA MET A 142 8.04 -6.86 -5.78
C MET A 142 8.82 -5.56 -5.97
N LEU A 143 8.33 -4.48 -5.38
CA LEU A 143 9.09 -3.23 -5.27
C LEU A 143 10.41 -3.47 -4.49
N PRO A 144 11.49 -2.82 -4.88
CA PRO A 144 11.58 -1.72 -5.84
C PRO A 144 11.93 -2.14 -7.29
N SER A 145 11.67 -3.36 -7.72
CA SER A 145 11.96 -3.81 -9.10
C SER A 145 10.77 -4.57 -9.67
N LEU A 146 10.08 -3.95 -10.63
CA LEU A 146 8.91 -4.49 -11.28
C LEU A 146 9.21 -4.90 -12.74
N PRO A 147 8.57 -5.97 -13.26
CA PRO A 147 8.88 -6.51 -14.59
C PRO A 147 8.21 -5.71 -15.73
N PHE A 148 8.27 -4.37 -15.67
CA PHE A 148 7.64 -3.47 -16.63
C PHE A 148 8.66 -2.47 -17.20
N ALA A 149 8.41 -2.04 -18.44
CA ALA A 149 9.23 -1.03 -19.11
C ALA A 149 8.95 0.38 -18.57
N ASP A 150 9.84 1.34 -18.90
CA ASP A 150 9.66 2.75 -18.56
C ASP A 150 8.37 3.29 -19.20
N HIS A 151 7.56 3.99 -18.41
CA HIS A 151 6.31 4.61 -18.85
C HIS A 151 5.33 3.63 -19.53
N GLU A 152 5.33 2.36 -19.11
CA GLU A 152 4.50 1.31 -19.74
C GLU A 152 3.01 1.55 -19.50
N PHE A 153 2.62 2.06 -18.33
CA PHE A 153 1.23 2.29 -17.98
C PHE A 153 0.88 3.78 -17.94
N ASP A 154 -0.27 4.14 -18.50
CA ASP A 154 -0.76 5.51 -18.43
C ASP A 154 -1.10 5.91 -16.99
N VAL A 155 -1.72 4.99 -16.26
CA VAL A 155 -2.10 5.16 -14.85
C VAL A 155 -1.52 4.03 -14.02
N VAL A 156 -0.95 4.39 -12.87
CA VAL A 156 -0.50 3.41 -11.86
C VAL A 156 -1.17 3.75 -10.53
N THR A 157 -1.65 2.73 -9.84
CA THR A 157 -2.14 2.83 -8.46
C THR A 157 -1.25 2.01 -7.54
N CYS A 158 -1.00 2.51 -6.33
CA CYS A 158 -0.26 1.83 -5.28
C CYS A 158 -0.94 2.17 -3.95
N THR A 159 -1.78 1.27 -3.45
CA THR A 159 -2.64 1.55 -2.31
C THR A 159 -2.38 0.58 -1.17
N HIS A 160 -2.10 1.12 0.02
CA HIS A 160 -1.75 0.35 1.22
C HIS A 160 -0.57 -0.61 1.00
N VAL A 161 0.50 -0.07 0.37
CA VAL A 161 1.75 -0.80 0.08
C VAL A 161 2.96 -0.05 0.62
N VAL A 162 3.00 1.29 0.46
CA VAL A 162 4.19 2.12 0.78
C VAL A 162 4.59 2.00 2.25
N GLU A 163 3.63 1.83 3.14
CA GLU A 163 3.86 1.62 4.58
C GLU A 163 4.58 0.32 4.92
N HIS A 164 4.59 -0.65 4.01
CA HIS A 164 5.24 -1.95 4.18
C HIS A 164 6.64 -2.03 3.57
N LEU A 165 7.05 -1.06 2.74
CA LEU A 165 8.27 -1.15 1.95
C LEU A 165 9.54 -0.99 2.80
N LEU A 166 10.57 -1.77 2.49
CA LEU A 166 11.90 -1.66 3.09
C LEU A 166 12.67 -0.44 2.56
N ASP A 167 12.60 -0.21 1.25
CA ASP A 167 13.22 0.94 0.56
C ASP A 167 12.14 1.76 -0.14
N VAL A 168 11.61 2.75 0.58
CA VAL A 168 10.55 3.61 0.07
C VAL A 168 11.04 4.47 -1.08
N GLU A 169 12.27 5.01 -0.99
CA GLU A 169 12.80 5.91 -2.02
C GLU A 169 12.99 5.19 -3.36
N ALA A 170 13.65 4.03 -3.35
CA ALA A 170 13.80 3.22 -4.56
C ALA A 170 12.45 2.78 -5.13
N SER A 171 11.50 2.43 -4.25
CA SER A 171 10.15 2.02 -4.65
C SER A 171 9.34 3.15 -5.29
N ILE A 172 9.43 4.38 -4.76
CA ILE A 172 8.80 5.56 -5.37
C ILE A 172 9.40 5.85 -6.74
N LYS A 173 10.73 5.75 -6.88
CA LYS A 173 11.40 5.90 -8.19
C LYS A 173 10.91 4.87 -9.21
N GLU A 174 10.73 3.63 -8.78
CA GLU A 174 10.22 2.55 -9.62
C GLU A 174 8.77 2.79 -10.04
N LEU A 175 7.89 3.17 -9.11
CA LEU A 175 6.51 3.54 -9.42
C LEU A 175 6.44 4.67 -10.44
N LEU A 176 7.28 5.69 -10.29
CA LEU A 176 7.37 6.82 -11.23
C LEU A 176 7.94 6.38 -12.58
N ARG A 177 8.94 5.48 -12.61
CA ARG A 177 9.55 4.95 -13.82
C ARG A 177 8.53 4.28 -14.74
N ILE A 178 7.66 3.45 -14.18
CA ILE A 178 6.65 2.72 -14.95
C ILE A 178 5.41 3.56 -15.29
N THR A 179 5.24 4.72 -14.63
CA THR A 179 4.10 5.62 -14.83
C THR A 179 4.32 6.60 -15.98
N ARG A 180 3.40 6.65 -16.92
CA ARG A 180 3.44 7.62 -18.03
C ARG A 180 2.74 8.93 -17.69
N ARG A 181 1.56 8.91 -17.06
CA ARG A 181 0.70 10.09 -16.88
C ARG A 181 0.33 10.38 -15.43
N GLN A 182 -0.15 9.39 -14.70
CA GLN A 182 -0.68 9.61 -13.38
C GLN A 182 -0.36 8.42 -12.45
N LEU A 183 0.27 8.73 -11.33
CA LEU A 183 0.46 7.80 -10.22
C LEU A 183 -0.48 8.18 -9.08
N PHE A 184 -1.19 7.20 -8.53
CA PHE A 184 -1.97 7.35 -7.31
C PHE A 184 -1.34 6.55 -6.19
N ILE A 185 -1.11 7.19 -5.05
CA ILE A 185 -0.66 6.53 -3.82
C ILE A 185 -1.71 6.77 -2.74
N VAL A 186 -2.12 5.71 -2.06
CA VAL A 186 -2.97 5.80 -0.86
C VAL A 186 -2.29 5.04 0.26
N LEU A 187 -2.17 5.68 1.42
CA LEU A 187 -1.54 5.08 2.60
C LEU A 187 -2.17 5.64 3.89
N PRO A 188 -2.17 4.89 4.99
CA PRO A 188 -2.81 5.33 6.22
C PRO A 188 -2.07 6.52 6.85
N ARG A 189 -2.83 7.52 7.33
CA ARG A 189 -2.31 8.49 8.26
C ARG A 189 -2.22 7.81 9.62
N GLN A 190 -1.02 7.41 10.02
CA GLN A 190 -0.79 6.64 11.24
C GLN A 190 0.43 7.18 11.98
N ARG A 191 0.35 7.22 13.32
CA ARG A 191 1.51 7.48 14.19
C ARG A 191 2.40 6.24 14.28
N TYR A 192 3.64 6.42 14.66
CA TYR A 192 4.57 5.32 14.84
C TYR A 192 4.13 4.37 15.95
N TYR A 193 4.24 3.07 15.65
CA TYR A 193 4.11 1.97 16.61
C TYR A 193 5.31 1.03 16.46
N PHE A 194 5.89 0.61 17.57
CA PHE A 194 6.90 -0.44 17.50
C PHE A 194 6.25 -1.80 17.18
N TYR A 195 5.18 -2.15 17.88
CA TYR A 195 4.41 -3.37 17.62
C TYR A 195 3.15 -3.03 16.83
N THR A 196 3.08 -3.45 15.57
CA THR A 196 1.89 -3.27 14.71
C THR A 196 1.28 -4.61 14.35
N LEU A 197 -0.05 -4.65 14.28
CA LEU A 197 -0.80 -5.84 13.86
C LEU A 197 -1.02 -5.89 12.33
N ASP A 198 -0.50 -4.91 11.61
CA ASP A 198 -0.68 -4.70 10.17
C ASP A 198 0.65 -4.63 9.39
N GLU A 199 1.74 -5.13 10.00
CA GLU A 199 3.08 -5.28 9.41
C GLU A 199 3.66 -3.97 8.83
N HIS A 200 3.22 -2.79 9.32
CA HIS A 200 3.74 -1.51 8.87
C HIS A 200 5.18 -1.26 9.35
N LEU A 201 6.04 -0.91 8.42
CA LEU A 201 7.43 -0.48 8.68
C LEU A 201 7.55 1.05 8.68
N ASN A 202 6.77 1.72 7.82
CA ASN A 202 6.79 3.16 7.64
C ASN A 202 5.49 3.79 8.13
N PHE A 203 5.60 4.98 8.72
CA PHE A 203 4.49 5.69 9.34
C PHE A 203 4.45 7.13 8.87
N TYR A 204 3.25 7.58 8.49
CA TYR A 204 3.04 8.90 7.91
C TYR A 204 1.98 9.69 8.70
N PRO A 205 2.27 10.10 9.96
CA PRO A 205 1.39 11.00 10.70
C PRO A 205 1.28 12.37 10.01
N HIS A 206 2.34 12.72 9.28
CA HIS A 206 2.47 13.92 8.43
C HIS A 206 2.89 13.49 7.03
N ILE A 207 2.43 14.22 6.01
CA ILE A 207 2.65 13.85 4.61
C ILE A 207 3.99 14.35 4.05
N GLU A 208 4.58 15.38 4.68
CA GLU A 208 5.74 16.11 4.18
C GLU A 208 6.98 15.24 3.89
N PRO A 209 7.30 14.20 4.69
CA PRO A 209 8.42 13.31 4.36
C PRO A 209 8.23 12.63 3.00
N LEU A 210 7.00 12.19 2.69
CA LEU A 210 6.72 11.58 1.40
C LEU A 210 6.70 12.59 0.27
N LEU A 211 6.18 13.80 0.48
CA LEU A 211 6.17 14.87 -0.52
C LEU A 211 7.60 15.26 -0.98
N ARG A 212 8.59 15.15 -0.10
CA ARG A 212 10.00 15.40 -0.47
C ARG A 212 10.52 14.38 -1.49
N LEU A 213 10.13 13.11 -1.37
CA LEU A 213 10.51 12.05 -2.30
C LEU A 213 9.83 12.21 -3.66
N LEU A 214 8.71 12.94 -3.70
CA LEU A 214 7.93 13.17 -4.92
C LEU A 214 8.38 14.42 -5.70
N GLN A 215 9.37 15.16 -5.23
CA GLN A 215 9.94 16.28 -6.00
C GLN A 215 10.73 15.74 -7.21
N PRO A 216 10.70 16.40 -8.40
CA PRO A 216 10.02 17.67 -8.73
C PRO A 216 8.62 17.49 -9.33
N HIS A 217 7.94 16.37 -9.12
CA HIS A 217 6.65 16.06 -9.74
C HIS A 217 5.52 16.94 -9.21
N GLN A 218 4.44 17.09 -10.00
CA GLN A 218 3.24 17.80 -9.54
C GLN A 218 2.44 16.89 -8.64
N VAL A 219 2.12 17.35 -7.43
CA VAL A 219 1.45 16.53 -6.41
C VAL A 219 0.20 17.23 -5.89
N ARG A 220 -0.92 16.54 -5.95
CA ARG A 220 -2.13 16.88 -5.22
C ARG A 220 -2.37 15.82 -4.14
N HIS A 221 -2.65 16.24 -2.92
CA HIS A 221 -2.93 15.31 -1.83
C HIS A 221 -4.09 15.80 -0.96
N GLU A 222 -4.81 14.85 -0.37
CA GLU A 222 -5.92 15.11 0.52
C GLU A 222 -5.98 14.02 1.60
N LEU A 223 -6.52 14.34 2.77
CA LEU A 223 -6.85 13.34 3.78
C LEU A 223 -8.28 12.83 3.51
N ARG A 224 -8.40 11.55 3.20
CA ARG A 224 -9.67 10.90 2.83
C ARG A 224 -9.94 9.67 3.70
N GLY A 225 -10.94 9.76 4.58
CA GLY A 225 -11.32 8.62 5.43
C GLY A 225 -10.20 8.10 6.33
N GLY A 226 -9.28 8.97 6.77
CA GLY A 226 -8.14 8.60 7.60
C GLY A 226 -6.89 8.19 6.83
N ASP A 227 -6.92 8.19 5.48
CA ASP A 227 -5.79 7.89 4.63
C ASP A 227 -5.31 9.13 3.87
N TRP A 228 -4.02 9.24 3.63
CA TRP A 228 -3.47 10.17 2.65
C TRP A 228 -3.74 9.63 1.25
N ALA A 229 -4.54 10.34 0.47
CA ALA A 229 -4.80 10.07 -0.94
C ALA A 229 -4.02 11.08 -1.78
N ILE A 230 -3.12 10.59 -2.64
CA ILE A 230 -2.12 11.38 -3.35
C ILE A 230 -2.22 11.08 -4.85
N ALA A 231 -2.30 12.13 -5.65
CA ALA A 231 -2.25 12.07 -7.10
C ALA A 231 -0.98 12.78 -7.59
N ILE A 232 -0.14 12.07 -8.33
CA ILE A 232 1.17 12.53 -8.80
C ILE A 232 1.18 12.52 -10.32
N THR A 233 1.41 13.69 -10.94
CA THR A 233 1.69 13.79 -12.36
C THR A 233 3.21 13.85 -12.54
N PRO A 234 3.84 12.84 -13.17
CA PRO A 234 5.27 12.84 -13.41
C PRO A 234 5.69 14.10 -14.18
N ALA A 235 6.76 14.76 -13.73
CA ALA A 235 7.38 15.82 -14.50
C ALA A 235 7.88 15.21 -15.82
N MET A 236 7.60 15.87 -16.96
CA MET A 236 8.17 15.44 -18.23
C MET A 236 9.70 15.49 -18.09
N GLN A 237 10.32 14.35 -18.30
CA GLN A 237 11.78 14.35 -18.48
C GLN A 237 12.04 15.14 -19.76
N THR A 238 12.60 16.35 -19.62
CA THR A 238 13.23 17.00 -20.77
C THR A 238 14.33 16.05 -21.20
N ALA A 239 14.19 15.48 -22.41
CA ALA A 239 15.30 14.73 -23.01
C ALA A 239 16.56 15.57 -22.82
N ALA A 240 17.58 15.00 -22.17
CA ALA A 240 18.88 15.64 -22.08
C ALA A 240 19.36 15.88 -23.53
N PRO A 241 19.91 17.06 -23.80
CA PRO A 241 20.36 17.42 -25.13
C PRO A 241 21.50 16.52 -25.61
#